data_ae69ff07c9e0b0067a992cc5c0c41e40
#
_entry.id   ae69ff07c9e0b0067a992cc5c0c41e40
#
_cell.length_a   1.000
_cell.length_b   1.000
_cell.length_c   1.000
_cell.angle_alpha   90.00
_cell.angle_beta   90.00
_cell.angle_gamma   90.00
#
_symmetry.space_group_name_H-M   'P 1'
#
loop_
_entity.id
_entity.type
_entity.pdbx_description
1 polymer ?
#
loop_
_entity_poly.entity_id
_entity_poly.type
_entity_poly.pdbx_seq_one_letter_code
_entity_poly.pdbx_strand_id
1 'polypeptide(L)'
;MENGFDFEMYETIFKNCFINCSSYKNGNLQMSLFGLDPNVNQVSHFADITLEQNSVKLQDNQVVVNDRFRPTLIPQLETLGILKERIGSCIVKNVFYPIYNIDYSTVNENCYYLQDLVAA
;
A
#
# COMPACT_ATOMS: atom_id res chain seq x y z
N MET A 1 -18.77 -1.22 -1.90
CA MET A 1 -17.51 -1.78 -1.38
C MET A 1 -17.71 -2.16 0.08
N GLU A 2 -18.07 -3.43 0.28
CA GLU A 2 -18.43 -3.93 1.62
C GLU A 2 -17.24 -4.48 2.40
N ASN A 3 -16.13 -4.76 1.71
CA ASN A 3 -15.00 -5.48 2.28
C ASN A 3 -13.77 -4.60 2.49
N GLY A 4 -13.97 -3.30 2.63
CA GLY A 4 -12.90 -2.40 3.00
C GLY A 4 -12.44 -2.65 4.44
N PHE A 5 -11.22 -2.28 4.74
CA PHE A 5 -10.66 -2.41 6.07
C PHE A 5 -10.49 -1.03 6.73
N ASP A 6 -10.37 -1.03 8.05
CA ASP A 6 -10.04 0.17 8.81
C ASP A 6 -8.53 0.34 8.86
N PHE A 7 -8.05 1.57 8.78
CA PHE A 7 -6.62 1.87 8.82
C PHE A 7 -6.37 3.10 9.69
N GLU A 8 -5.49 2.95 10.68
CA GLU A 8 -5.13 4.04 11.58
C GLU A 8 -3.88 4.76 11.07
N MET A 9 -3.98 6.07 10.90
CA MET A 9 -2.87 6.91 10.47
C MET A 9 -3.07 8.32 11.03
N TYR A 10 -2.01 8.90 11.59
CA TYR A 10 -2.04 10.25 12.16
C TYR A 10 -3.13 10.43 13.25
N GLU A 11 -3.27 9.41 14.11
CA GLU A 11 -4.26 9.40 15.20
C GLU A 11 -5.72 9.40 14.71
N THR A 12 -5.93 9.09 13.44
CA THR A 12 -7.25 9.01 12.81
C THR A 12 -7.48 7.61 12.27
N ILE A 13 -8.69 7.09 12.46
CA ILE A 13 -9.08 5.81 11.87
C ILE A 13 -9.83 6.11 10.58
N PHE A 14 -9.26 5.68 9.46
CA PHE A 14 -9.88 5.77 8.15
C PHE A 14 -10.64 4.48 7.89
N LYS A 15 -11.91 4.61 7.49
CA LYS A 15 -12.80 3.47 7.26
C LYS A 15 -12.94 3.18 5.78
N ASN A 16 -13.34 1.93 5.48
CA ASN A 16 -13.56 1.48 4.10
C ASN A 16 -12.34 1.67 3.21
N CYS A 17 -11.17 1.36 3.76
CA CYS A 17 -9.91 1.46 3.02
C CYS A 17 -9.71 0.26 2.12
N PHE A 18 -8.99 0.47 1.04
CA PHE A 18 -8.59 -0.57 0.10
C PHE A 18 -7.25 -0.20 -0.52
N ILE A 19 -6.63 -1.20 -1.15
CA ILE A 19 -5.36 -1.00 -1.85
C ILE A 19 -5.65 -0.89 -3.34
N ASN A 20 -5.04 0.10 -3.99
CA ASN A 20 -5.02 0.19 -5.43
C ASN A 20 -3.62 -0.18 -5.92
N CYS A 21 -3.56 -1.12 -6.86
CA CYS A 21 -2.30 -1.63 -7.39
C CYS A 21 -2.10 -1.15 -8.83
N SER A 22 -0.87 -0.80 -9.14
CA SER A 22 -0.44 -0.51 -10.50
C SER A 22 1.04 -0.84 -10.63
N SER A 23 1.71 -0.35 -11.68
CA SER A 23 3.13 -0.58 -11.88
C SER A 23 3.85 0.73 -12.08
N TYR A 24 5.05 0.84 -11.51
CA TYR A 24 5.97 1.91 -11.85
C TYR A 24 6.56 1.68 -13.25
N LYS A 25 7.20 2.69 -13.81
CA LYS A 25 7.84 2.60 -15.13
C LYS A 25 8.89 1.49 -15.20
N ASN A 26 9.56 1.20 -14.07
CA ASN A 26 10.56 0.13 -14.00
C ASN A 26 9.98 -1.27 -13.85
N GLY A 27 8.65 -1.39 -13.82
CA GLY A 27 7.95 -2.67 -13.67
C GLY A 27 7.68 -3.09 -12.24
N ASN A 28 8.20 -2.37 -11.25
CA ASN A 28 7.94 -2.70 -9.84
C ASN A 28 6.49 -2.43 -9.48
N LEU A 29 5.97 -3.20 -8.53
CA LEU A 29 4.61 -3.04 -8.05
C LEU A 29 4.45 -1.71 -7.31
N GLN A 30 3.39 -0.99 -7.66
CA GLN A 30 2.97 0.22 -6.95
C GLN A 30 1.70 -0.06 -6.19
N MET A 31 1.70 0.22 -4.89
CA MET A 31 0.52 0.08 -4.03
C MET A 31 0.23 1.42 -3.35
N SER A 32 -1.04 1.79 -3.35
CA SER A 32 -1.51 3.01 -2.69
C SER A 32 -2.72 2.69 -1.83
N LEU A 33 -2.86 3.43 -0.75
CA LEU A 33 -3.99 3.30 0.17
C LEU A 33 -5.05 4.33 -0.19
N PHE A 34 -6.24 3.85 -0.45
CA PHE A 34 -7.41 4.66 -0.74
C PHE A 34 -8.53 4.34 0.24
N GLY A 35 -9.50 5.21 0.32
CA GLY A 35 -10.70 4.97 1.08
C GLY A 35 -11.92 5.49 0.36
N LEU A 36 -13.07 4.90 0.66
CA LEU A 36 -14.37 5.34 0.16
C LEU A 36 -15.10 6.05 1.28
N ASP A 37 -15.43 7.33 1.07
CA ASP A 37 -16.30 8.07 1.99
C ASP A 37 -17.74 7.77 1.62
N PRO A 38 -18.48 7.03 2.46
CA PRO A 38 -19.86 6.64 2.15
C PRO A 38 -20.83 7.83 2.15
N ASN A 39 -20.48 8.92 2.85
CA ASN A 39 -21.39 10.06 2.95
C ASN A 39 -21.46 10.87 1.66
N VAL A 40 -20.36 10.95 0.94
CA VAL A 40 -20.29 11.70 -0.32
C VAL A 40 -19.99 10.80 -1.51
N ASN A 41 -19.92 9.50 -1.29
CA ASN A 41 -19.61 8.50 -2.32
C ASN A 41 -18.36 8.87 -3.11
N GLN A 42 -17.33 9.29 -2.40
CA GLN A 42 -16.09 9.79 -2.95
C GLN A 42 -14.93 8.89 -2.56
N VAL A 43 -14.04 8.62 -3.51
CA VAL A 43 -12.80 7.89 -3.28
C VAL A 43 -11.69 8.89 -3.01
N SER A 44 -10.95 8.67 -1.92
CA SER A 44 -9.85 9.54 -1.52
C SER A 44 -8.55 8.77 -1.45
N HIS A 45 -7.47 9.38 -1.91
CA HIS A 45 -6.12 8.86 -1.77
C HIS A 45 -5.57 9.26 -0.39
N PHE A 46 -5.15 8.27 0.40
CA PHE A 46 -4.63 8.53 1.74
C PHE A 46 -3.12 8.48 1.82
N ALA A 47 -2.49 7.52 1.16
CA ALA A 47 -1.03 7.36 1.23
C ALA A 47 -0.52 6.46 0.11
N ASP A 48 0.73 6.69 -0.29
CA ASP A 48 1.47 5.74 -1.10
C ASP A 48 2.14 4.75 -0.16
N ILE A 49 1.86 3.47 -0.35
CA ILE A 49 2.42 2.39 0.47
C ILE A 49 3.84 2.08 0.02
N THR A 50 4.06 2.04 -1.28
CA THR A 50 5.36 1.73 -1.88
C THR A 50 6.08 2.99 -2.31
N LEU A 51 7.35 2.81 -2.66
CA LEU A 51 8.21 3.90 -3.13
C LEU A 51 8.87 3.47 -4.43
N GLU A 52 8.88 4.35 -5.43
CA GLU A 52 9.61 4.12 -6.67
C GLU A 52 11.12 4.30 -6.45
N GLN A 53 11.91 3.35 -6.93
CA GLN A 53 13.36 3.42 -6.84
C GLN A 53 13.99 2.51 -7.90
N ASN A 54 15.25 2.82 -8.25
CA ASN A 54 16.02 2.06 -9.22
C ASN A 54 17.36 1.58 -8.66
N SER A 55 17.63 1.78 -7.37
CA SER A 55 18.90 1.41 -6.76
C SER A 55 19.01 -0.08 -6.45
N VAL A 56 17.89 -0.75 -6.26
CA VAL A 56 17.83 -2.20 -5.98
C VAL A 56 16.86 -2.84 -6.98
N LYS A 57 17.28 -3.96 -7.56
CA LYS A 57 16.39 -4.75 -8.40
C LYS A 57 15.50 -5.61 -7.54
N LEU A 58 14.20 -5.35 -7.58
CA LEU A 58 13.21 -6.11 -6.83
C LEU A 58 12.66 -7.26 -7.67
N GLN A 59 12.30 -8.34 -6.98
CA GLN A 59 11.52 -9.42 -7.58
C GLN A 59 10.03 -9.06 -7.54
N ASP A 60 9.21 -9.84 -8.25
CA ASP A 60 7.79 -9.50 -8.42
C ASP A 60 7.01 -9.42 -7.11
N ASN A 61 7.43 -10.19 -6.10
CA ASN A 61 6.77 -10.22 -4.79
C ASN A 61 7.47 -9.34 -3.74
N GLN A 62 8.29 -8.40 -4.16
CA GLN A 62 9.06 -7.53 -3.27
C GLN A 62 8.69 -6.08 -3.50
N VAL A 63 8.60 -5.33 -2.40
CA VAL A 63 8.30 -3.89 -2.44
C VAL A 63 9.18 -3.14 -1.46
N VAL A 64 9.48 -1.88 -1.80
CA VAL A 64 10.07 -0.92 -0.86
C VAL A 64 8.91 -0.18 -0.21
N VAL A 65 8.84 -0.22 1.12
CA VAL A 65 7.72 0.38 1.85
C VAL A 65 8.06 1.80 2.25
N ASN A 66 7.16 2.72 1.93
CA ASN A 66 7.30 4.14 2.24
C ASN A 66 6.77 4.40 3.65
N ASP A 67 7.57 4.03 4.65
CA ASP A 67 7.18 4.12 6.07
C ASP A 67 7.63 5.42 6.75
N ARG A 68 8.31 6.31 6.02
CA ARG A 68 8.83 7.56 6.58
C ARG A 68 7.70 8.41 7.16
N PHE A 69 7.82 8.77 8.44
CA PHE A 69 6.80 9.51 9.19
C PHE A 69 5.45 8.78 9.31
N ARG A 70 5.44 7.45 9.08
CA ARG A 70 4.23 6.63 9.15
C ARG A 70 4.47 5.39 10.02
N PRO A 71 4.58 5.56 11.35
CA PRO A 71 4.95 4.44 12.23
C PRO A 71 3.89 3.34 12.30
N THR A 72 2.64 3.63 11.95
CA THR A 72 1.56 2.64 11.99
C THR A 72 1.39 1.86 10.68
N LEU A 73 2.09 2.25 9.61
CA LEU A 73 1.89 1.66 8.29
C LEU A 73 2.27 0.19 8.25
N ILE A 74 3.51 -0.13 8.60
CA ILE A 74 4.01 -1.51 8.51
C ILE A 74 3.27 -2.45 9.45
N PRO A 75 3.10 -2.14 10.76
CA PRO A 75 2.39 -3.05 11.66
C PRO A 75 0.98 -3.40 11.20
N GLN A 76 0.25 -2.45 10.66
CA GLN A 76 -1.12 -2.70 10.17
C GLN A 76 -1.13 -3.53 8.90
N LEU A 77 -0.20 -3.27 7.97
CA LEU A 77 -0.11 -4.07 6.75
C LEU A 77 0.34 -5.50 7.06
N GLU A 78 1.18 -5.69 8.07
CA GLU A 78 1.54 -7.02 8.55
C GLU A 78 0.34 -7.73 9.17
N THR A 79 -0.44 -7.03 9.98
CA THR A 79 -1.66 -7.58 10.60
C THR A 79 -2.68 -8.00 9.54
N LEU A 80 -2.80 -7.24 8.46
CA LEU A 80 -3.66 -7.59 7.32
C LEU A 80 -3.10 -8.75 6.49
N GLY A 81 -1.86 -9.15 6.72
CA GLY A 81 -1.20 -10.22 5.96
C GLY A 81 -0.67 -9.79 4.60
N ILE A 82 -0.67 -8.51 4.31
CA ILE A 82 -0.19 -7.96 3.03
C ILE A 82 1.34 -8.00 2.99
N LEU A 83 1.99 -7.52 4.04
CA LEU A 83 3.44 -7.60 4.20
C LEU A 83 3.79 -8.88 4.97
N LYS A 84 4.78 -9.61 4.47
CA LYS A 84 5.29 -10.82 5.11
C LYS A 84 6.56 -10.49 5.88
N GLU A 85 7.72 -10.96 5.44
CA GLU A 85 8.96 -10.69 6.13
C GLU A 85 9.75 -9.56 5.49
N ARG A 86 10.44 -8.82 6.34
CA ARG A 86 11.43 -7.85 5.88
C ARG A 86 12.67 -8.59 5.40
N ILE A 87 13.12 -8.28 4.19
CA ILE A 87 14.26 -8.96 3.57
C ILE A 87 15.48 -8.05 3.41
N GLY A 88 15.36 -6.75 3.65
CA GLY A 88 16.47 -5.85 3.51
C GLY A 88 16.06 -4.40 3.61
N SER A 89 16.94 -3.53 3.14
CA SER A 89 16.72 -2.09 3.09
C SER A 89 17.32 -1.53 1.81
N CYS A 90 16.78 -0.39 1.36
CA CYS A 90 17.40 0.37 0.31
C CYS A 90 17.45 1.85 0.70
N ILE A 91 18.34 2.59 0.05
CA ILE A 91 18.48 4.03 0.27
C ILE A 91 17.88 4.76 -0.91
N VAL A 92 16.95 5.68 -0.63
CA VAL A 92 16.37 6.57 -1.63
C VAL A 92 16.52 7.99 -1.11
N LYS A 93 17.22 8.84 -1.84
CA LYS A 93 17.46 10.23 -1.44
C LYS A 93 18.00 10.35 -0.01
N ASN A 94 19.00 9.52 0.31
CA ASN A 94 19.67 9.48 1.62
C ASN A 94 18.79 9.04 2.81
N VAL A 95 17.69 8.37 2.52
CA VAL A 95 16.80 7.81 3.55
C VAL A 95 16.72 6.30 3.36
N PHE A 96 16.82 5.56 4.47
CA PHE A 96 16.66 4.10 4.45
C PHE A 96 15.18 3.74 4.48
N TYR A 97 14.81 2.83 3.59
CA TYR A 97 13.45 2.26 3.54
C TYR A 97 13.55 0.74 3.57
N PRO A 98 12.63 0.06 4.26
CA PRO A 98 12.65 -1.40 4.31
C PRO A 98 12.11 -2.03 3.04
N ILE A 99 12.65 -3.21 2.71
CA ILE A 99 12.16 -4.05 1.62
C ILE A 99 11.42 -5.23 2.24
N TYR A 100 10.22 -5.49 1.75
CA TYR A 100 9.36 -6.56 2.24
C TYR A 100 8.93 -7.50 1.13
N ASN A 101 8.78 -8.77 1.49
CA ASN A 101 8.00 -9.69 0.68
C ASN A 101 6.51 -9.43 0.92
N ILE A 102 5.72 -9.58 -0.13
CA ILE A 102 4.26 -9.45 -0.05
C ILE A 102 3.59 -10.77 -0.40
N ASP A 103 2.34 -10.92 0.05
CA ASP A 103 1.47 -12.03 -0.31
C ASP A 103 0.45 -11.52 -1.33
N TYR A 104 0.63 -11.90 -2.60
CA TYR A 104 -0.27 -11.46 -3.66
C TYR A 104 -1.72 -11.88 -3.42
N SER A 105 -1.93 -13.04 -2.84
CA SER A 105 -3.28 -13.52 -2.53
C SER A 105 -3.99 -12.54 -1.58
N THR A 106 -3.31 -12.14 -0.51
CA THR A 106 -3.85 -11.19 0.46
C THR A 106 -3.99 -9.79 -0.14
N VAL A 107 -3.02 -9.36 -0.95
CA VAL A 107 -3.10 -8.08 -1.65
C VAL A 107 -4.35 -8.04 -2.52
N ASN A 108 -4.59 -9.10 -3.29
CA ASN A 108 -5.74 -9.17 -4.19
C ASN A 108 -7.07 -9.17 -3.42
N GLU A 109 -7.13 -9.78 -2.25
CA GLU A 109 -8.33 -9.79 -1.41
C GLU A 109 -8.69 -8.39 -0.90
N ASN A 110 -7.69 -7.52 -0.76
CA ASN A 110 -7.86 -6.16 -0.25
C ASN A 110 -7.70 -5.10 -1.33
N CYS A 111 -7.64 -5.50 -2.59
CA CYS A 111 -7.35 -4.62 -3.71
C CYS A 111 -8.61 -4.36 -4.52
N TYR A 112 -8.84 -3.09 -4.83
CA TYR A 112 -9.87 -2.67 -5.78
C TYR A 112 -9.21 -1.77 -6.80
N TYR A 113 -9.63 -1.91 -8.05
CA TYR A 113 -9.15 -1.02 -9.10
C TYR A 113 -10.04 0.21 -9.14
N LEU A 114 -9.42 1.38 -9.15
CA LEU A 114 -10.15 2.65 -9.14
C LEU A 114 -11.13 2.76 -10.29
N GLN A 115 -10.76 2.28 -11.46
CA GLN A 115 -11.61 2.29 -12.64
C GLN A 115 -12.92 1.51 -12.43
N ASP A 116 -12.88 0.42 -11.66
CA ASP A 116 -14.07 -0.38 -11.37
C ASP A 116 -15.00 0.35 -10.42
N LEU A 117 -14.45 1.08 -9.46
CA LEU A 117 -15.24 1.86 -8.51
C LEU A 117 -15.89 3.08 -9.18
N VAL A 118 -15.18 3.71 -10.09
CA VAL A 118 -15.70 4.90 -10.81
C VAL A 118 -16.78 4.52 -11.81
N ALA A 119 -16.68 3.34 -12.39
CA ALA A 119 -17.66 2.83 -13.36
C ALA A 119 -18.97 2.40 -12.71
N ALA A 120 -18.96 2.16 -11.41
CA ALA A 120 -20.18 1.81 -10.69
C ALA A 120 -21.01 3.05 -10.40
#